data_936ba88a28d5591592c9739485d89caf
#
_entry.id   936ba88a28d5591592c9739485d89caf
#
_cell.length_a   1.000
_cell.length_b   1.000
_cell.length_c   1.000
_cell.angle_alpha   90.00
_cell.angle_beta   90.00
_cell.angle_gamma   90.00
#
_symmetry.space_group_name_H-M   'P 1'
#
loop_
_entity.id
_entity.type
_entity.pdbx_description
1 polymer ?
#
loop_
_entity_poly.entity_id
_entity_poly.type
_entity_poly.pdbx_seq_one_letter_code
_entity_poly.pdbx_strand_id
1 'polypeptide(L)'
;IAQSLAILLSTLLAEMGLPSAVCNIIAGALYVVFAFGGTKILAGKFLKISVEEMRIKPIRIKATWVITAFLMPALVLLLSVLSGGKWAVSRFDGATTFAVVTGAVFFYGLATGIVEEMVFRGIIMSCLEKRFGRGIAVAVPSVLFGLLHIIGNELDFISIIQLIIAGSVVGILFSAI
;
A
#
# COMPACT_ATOMS: atom_id res chain seq x y z
N ILE A 1 -8.30 -10.09 6.20
CA ILE A 1 -8.84 -10.02 7.58
C ILE A 1 -8.63 -8.64 8.17
N ALA A 2 -7.39 -8.12 8.34
CA ALA A 2 -7.13 -6.81 8.95
C ALA A 2 -7.88 -5.68 8.23
N GLN A 3 -7.80 -5.63 6.90
CA GLN A 3 -8.50 -4.67 6.06
C GLN A 3 -10.02 -4.79 6.23
N SER A 4 -10.56 -6.01 6.19
CA SER A 4 -12.00 -6.24 6.32
C SER A 4 -12.53 -5.80 7.69
N LEU A 5 -11.77 -6.03 8.76
CA LEU A 5 -12.12 -5.55 10.11
C LEU A 5 -12.09 -4.03 10.20
N ALA A 6 -11.10 -3.38 9.60
CA ALA A 6 -11.00 -1.93 9.58
C ALA A 6 -12.16 -1.30 8.82
N ILE A 7 -12.52 -1.85 7.66
CA ILE A 7 -13.68 -1.41 6.87
C ILE A 7 -14.97 -1.63 7.67
N LEU A 8 -15.19 -2.80 8.25
CA LEU A 8 -16.39 -3.07 9.03
C LEU A 8 -16.58 -2.06 10.17
N LEU A 9 -15.53 -1.81 10.95
CA LEU A 9 -15.61 -0.85 12.05
C LEU A 9 -15.84 0.58 11.54
N SER A 10 -15.21 0.99 10.45
CA SER A 10 -15.43 2.31 9.88
C SER A 10 -16.84 2.48 9.30
N THR A 11 -17.43 1.41 8.76
CA THR A 11 -18.83 1.41 8.29
C THR A 11 -19.79 1.61 9.47
N LEU A 12 -19.57 0.90 10.58
CA LEU A 12 -20.38 1.10 11.80
C LEU A 12 -20.29 2.54 12.32
N LEU A 13 -19.09 3.15 12.28
CA LEU A 13 -18.93 4.56 12.65
C LEU A 13 -19.67 5.51 11.71
N ALA A 14 -19.71 5.22 10.42
CA ALA A 14 -20.48 5.98 9.45
C ALA A 14 -21.98 5.88 9.71
N GLU A 15 -22.49 4.70 10.06
CA GLU A 15 -23.90 4.47 10.46
C GLU A 15 -24.25 5.24 11.75
N MET A 16 -23.28 5.48 12.63
CA MET A 16 -23.43 6.34 13.81
C MET A 16 -23.39 7.84 13.50
N GLY A 17 -23.26 8.22 12.23
CA GLY A 17 -23.30 9.61 11.78
C GLY A 17 -21.94 10.30 11.67
N LEU A 18 -20.81 9.56 11.77
CA LEU A 18 -19.51 10.17 11.51
C LEU A 18 -19.34 10.51 10.02
N PRO A 19 -18.74 11.67 9.69
CA PRO A 19 -18.44 12.02 8.31
C PRO A 19 -17.54 10.97 7.63
N SER A 20 -17.84 10.60 6.39
CA SER A 20 -17.12 9.58 5.64
C SER A 20 -15.62 9.84 5.54
N ALA A 21 -15.21 11.11 5.44
CA ALA A 21 -13.79 11.49 5.44
C ALA A 21 -13.07 11.09 6.75
N VAL A 22 -13.73 11.26 7.89
CA VAL A 22 -13.20 10.85 9.21
C VAL A 22 -13.15 9.32 9.30
N CYS A 23 -14.20 8.64 8.83
CA CYS A 23 -14.25 7.17 8.76
C CYS A 23 -13.09 6.59 7.93
N ASN A 24 -12.75 7.20 6.81
CA ASN A 24 -11.62 6.79 5.97
C ASN A 24 -10.27 6.90 6.67
N ILE A 25 -10.05 7.98 7.42
CA ILE A 25 -8.82 8.16 8.22
C ILE A 25 -8.74 7.10 9.33
N ILE A 26 -9.84 6.90 10.05
CA ILE A 26 -9.93 5.87 11.11
C ILE A 26 -9.73 4.48 10.51
N ALA A 27 -10.36 4.17 9.38
CA ALA A 27 -10.17 2.89 8.69
C ALA A 27 -8.70 2.65 8.33
N GLY A 28 -8.01 3.66 7.80
CA GLY A 28 -6.58 3.57 7.51
C GLY A 28 -5.74 3.27 8.75
N ALA A 29 -5.98 4.00 9.85
CA ALA A 29 -5.28 3.79 11.10
C ALA A 29 -5.55 2.39 11.69
N LEU A 30 -6.80 1.96 11.73
CA LEU A 30 -7.20 0.62 12.20
C LEU A 30 -6.59 -0.49 11.34
N TYR A 31 -6.56 -0.29 10.02
CA TYR A 31 -5.96 -1.26 9.10
C TYR A 31 -4.47 -1.48 9.43
N VAL A 32 -3.71 -0.41 9.62
CA VAL A 32 -2.29 -0.51 10.02
C VAL A 32 -2.14 -1.19 11.38
N VAL A 33 -2.94 -0.81 12.37
CA VAL A 33 -2.88 -1.40 13.73
C VAL A 33 -3.20 -2.90 13.70
N PHE A 34 -4.26 -3.31 13.03
CA PHE A 34 -4.64 -4.73 12.93
C PHE A 34 -3.63 -5.53 12.10
N ALA A 35 -3.13 -4.96 11.01
CA ALA A 35 -2.11 -5.60 10.20
C ALA A 35 -0.81 -5.76 11.00
N PHE A 36 -0.37 -4.74 11.72
CA PHE A 36 0.83 -4.81 12.56
C PHE A 36 0.68 -5.87 13.68
N GLY A 37 -0.46 -5.87 14.38
CA GLY A 37 -0.76 -6.88 15.40
C GLY A 37 -0.76 -8.30 14.84
N GLY A 38 -1.47 -8.52 13.73
CA GLY A 38 -1.51 -9.82 13.03
C GLY A 38 -0.14 -10.26 12.53
N THR A 39 0.61 -9.34 11.94
CA THR A 39 1.96 -9.57 11.44
C THR A 39 2.93 -9.94 12.57
N LYS A 40 2.86 -9.24 13.70
CA LYS A 40 3.67 -9.53 14.90
C LYS A 40 3.36 -10.93 15.46
N ILE A 41 2.08 -11.31 15.52
CA ILE A 41 1.67 -12.63 15.97
C ILE A 41 2.16 -13.71 14.99
N LEU A 42 1.97 -13.52 13.71
CA LEU A 42 2.42 -14.43 12.65
C LEU A 42 3.94 -14.62 12.70
N ALA A 43 4.67 -13.53 12.72
CA ALA A 43 6.14 -13.54 12.75
C ALA A 43 6.67 -14.22 14.03
N GLY A 44 6.19 -13.84 15.20
CA GLY A 44 6.68 -14.37 16.47
C GLY A 44 6.27 -15.82 16.72
N LYS A 45 4.99 -16.19 16.53
CA LYS A 45 4.50 -17.53 16.85
C LYS A 45 4.86 -18.58 15.79
N PHE A 46 4.73 -18.25 14.51
CA PHE A 46 4.82 -19.23 13.44
C PHE A 46 6.17 -19.19 12.70
N LEU A 47 6.70 -18.01 12.46
CA LEU A 47 7.92 -17.84 11.66
C LEU A 47 9.18 -17.71 12.54
N LYS A 48 9.02 -17.50 13.84
CA LYS A 48 10.10 -17.29 14.82
C LYS A 48 11.05 -16.15 14.39
N ILE A 49 10.46 -15.05 13.88
CA ILE A 49 11.17 -13.85 13.45
C ILE A 49 10.86 -12.76 14.47
N SER A 50 11.89 -12.05 14.96
CA SER A 50 11.71 -10.91 15.85
C SER A 50 11.22 -9.66 15.08
N VAL A 51 10.66 -8.67 15.79
CA VAL A 51 10.21 -7.41 15.18
C VAL A 51 11.39 -6.64 14.57
N GLU A 52 12.58 -6.73 15.19
CA GLU A 52 13.82 -6.13 14.69
C GLU A 52 14.24 -6.75 13.36
N GLU A 53 14.11 -8.06 13.23
CA GLU A 53 14.41 -8.80 12.00
C GLU A 53 13.42 -8.51 10.88
N MET A 54 12.22 -8.05 11.19
CA MET A 54 11.23 -7.60 10.20
C MET A 54 11.57 -6.25 9.56
N ARG A 55 12.71 -5.65 9.91
CA ARG A 55 13.18 -4.37 9.36
C ARG A 55 12.20 -3.19 9.56
N ILE A 56 11.26 -3.31 10.50
CA ILE A 56 10.35 -2.26 10.86
C ILE A 56 11.12 -1.23 11.69
N LYS A 57 11.54 -0.16 11.04
CA LYS A 57 12.26 0.95 11.68
C LYS A 57 11.28 2.05 12.07
N PRO A 58 11.59 2.84 13.13
CA PRO A 58 10.80 4.01 13.46
C PRO A 58 10.78 4.98 12.28
N ILE A 59 9.59 5.51 11.99
CA ILE A 59 9.37 6.44 10.88
C ILE A 59 10.17 7.72 11.15
N ARG A 60 11.14 8.02 10.28
CA ARG A 60 11.87 9.29 10.28
C ARG A 60 11.51 10.02 8.99
N ILE A 61 10.58 10.96 9.09
CA ILE A 61 10.13 11.73 7.93
C ILE A 61 11.26 12.65 7.49
N LYS A 62 11.73 12.49 6.26
CA LYS A 62 12.68 13.38 5.61
C LYS A 62 11.93 14.33 4.66
N ALA A 63 12.35 15.58 4.59
CA ALA A 63 11.74 16.56 3.68
C ALA A 63 11.74 16.07 2.22
N THR A 64 12.80 15.39 1.79
CA THR A 64 12.89 14.76 0.46
C THR A 64 11.76 13.79 0.19
N TRP A 65 11.35 12.99 1.18
CA TRP A 65 10.26 12.03 1.04
C TRP A 65 8.92 12.73 0.85
N VAL A 66 8.70 13.82 1.60
CA VAL A 66 7.48 14.63 1.47
C VAL A 66 7.43 15.26 0.06
N ILE A 67 8.53 15.86 -0.38
CA ILE A 67 8.62 16.43 -1.75
C ILE A 67 8.34 15.36 -2.80
N THR A 68 8.95 14.19 -2.70
CA THR A 68 8.75 13.08 -3.64
C THR A 68 7.30 12.60 -3.64
N ALA A 69 6.65 12.53 -2.48
CA ALA A 69 5.25 12.12 -2.35
C ALA A 69 4.28 13.04 -3.10
N PHE A 70 4.60 14.32 -3.26
CA PHE A 70 3.83 15.27 -4.08
C PHE A 70 4.29 15.30 -5.54
N LEU A 71 5.60 15.24 -5.76
CA LEU A 71 6.18 15.34 -7.10
C LEU A 71 5.82 14.14 -7.98
N MET A 72 5.82 12.93 -7.44
CA MET A 72 5.52 11.72 -8.22
C MET A 72 4.09 11.70 -8.78
N PRO A 73 3.03 11.94 -7.98
CA PRO A 73 1.67 12.05 -8.53
C PRO A 73 1.53 13.19 -9.54
N ALA A 74 2.17 14.33 -9.29
CA ALA A 74 2.15 15.45 -10.23
C ALA A 74 2.80 15.09 -11.57
N LEU A 75 3.92 14.36 -11.55
CA LEU A 75 4.58 13.85 -12.74
C LEU A 75 3.69 12.86 -13.50
N VAL A 76 3.05 11.93 -12.80
CA VAL A 76 2.11 10.97 -13.41
C VAL A 76 0.94 11.70 -14.07
N LEU A 77 0.36 12.70 -13.41
CA LEU A 77 -0.69 13.54 -13.99
C LEU A 77 -0.21 14.28 -15.24
N LEU A 78 0.98 14.88 -15.18
CA LEU A 78 1.58 15.57 -16.34
C LEU A 78 1.75 14.60 -17.51
N LEU A 79 2.34 13.43 -17.27
CA LEU A 79 2.53 12.41 -18.30
C LEU A 79 1.19 11.92 -18.87
N SER A 80 0.18 11.74 -18.03
CA SER A 80 -1.17 11.36 -18.47
C SER A 80 -1.76 12.41 -19.42
N VAL A 81 -1.65 13.69 -19.07
CA VAL A 81 -2.14 14.80 -19.94
C VAL A 81 -1.36 14.86 -21.26
N LEU A 82 -0.03 14.73 -21.20
CA LEU A 82 0.82 14.72 -22.40
C LEU A 82 0.53 13.54 -23.32
N SER A 83 0.09 12.41 -22.75
CA SER A 83 -0.32 11.20 -23.49
C SER A 83 -1.77 11.26 -24.02
N GLY A 84 -2.43 12.41 -23.95
CA GLY A 84 -3.78 12.62 -24.47
C GLY A 84 -4.90 12.47 -23.44
N GLY A 85 -4.57 12.37 -22.17
CA GLY A 85 -5.54 12.39 -21.07
C GLY A 85 -6.30 13.73 -21.04
N LYS A 86 -7.61 13.65 -20.78
CA LYS A 86 -8.46 14.85 -20.73
C LYS A 86 -8.83 15.15 -19.28
N TRP A 87 -8.77 16.43 -18.93
CA TRP A 87 -9.33 16.91 -17.67
C TRP A 87 -10.85 16.80 -17.69
N ALA A 88 -11.40 16.16 -16.65
CA ALA A 88 -12.83 16.15 -16.42
C ALA A 88 -13.10 16.78 -15.05
N VAL A 89 -14.13 17.61 -14.99
CA VAL A 89 -14.59 18.17 -13.70
C VAL A 89 -15.35 17.07 -12.96
N SER A 90 -14.99 16.87 -11.68
CA SER A 90 -15.71 15.93 -10.81
C SER A 90 -17.19 16.36 -10.71
N ARG A 91 -18.09 15.38 -10.84
CA ARG A 91 -19.53 15.58 -10.63
C ARG A 91 -19.95 15.43 -9.17
N PHE A 92 -19.00 15.08 -8.30
CA PHE A 92 -19.27 14.97 -6.87
C PHE A 92 -19.34 16.35 -6.22
N ASP A 93 -20.17 16.48 -5.22
CA ASP A 93 -20.15 17.65 -4.33
C ASP A 93 -18.85 17.71 -3.50
N GLY A 94 -18.62 18.83 -2.82
CA GLY A 94 -17.40 19.05 -2.06
C GLY A 94 -17.18 18.03 -0.94
N ALA A 95 -18.24 17.61 -0.26
CA ALA A 95 -18.15 16.64 0.84
C ALA A 95 -17.77 15.24 0.32
N THR A 96 -18.42 14.80 -0.75
CA THR A 96 -18.12 13.54 -1.42
C THR A 96 -16.70 13.55 -2.00
N THR A 97 -16.30 14.64 -2.67
CA THR A 97 -14.92 14.79 -3.18
C THR A 97 -13.90 14.68 -2.05
N PHE A 98 -14.13 15.35 -0.92
CA PHE A 98 -13.24 15.28 0.23
C PHE A 98 -13.19 13.88 0.84
N ALA A 99 -14.31 13.17 0.92
CA ALA A 99 -14.36 11.78 1.37
C ALA A 99 -13.57 10.85 0.43
N VAL A 100 -13.72 10.99 -0.89
CA VAL A 100 -12.97 10.21 -1.87
C VAL A 100 -11.47 10.46 -1.75
N VAL A 101 -11.05 11.71 -1.64
CA VAL A 101 -9.62 12.08 -1.49
C VAL A 101 -9.05 11.52 -0.19
N THR A 102 -9.76 11.65 0.93
CA THR A 102 -9.28 11.08 2.21
C THR A 102 -9.17 9.56 2.16
N GLY A 103 -10.11 8.87 1.51
CA GLY A 103 -10.04 7.43 1.27
C GLY A 103 -8.82 7.05 0.43
N ALA A 104 -8.62 7.74 -0.69
CA ALA A 104 -7.49 7.48 -1.58
C ALA A 104 -6.14 7.72 -0.89
N VAL A 105 -6.00 8.80 -0.12
CA VAL A 105 -4.73 9.15 0.53
C VAL A 105 -4.46 8.29 1.77
N PHE A 106 -5.40 8.22 2.72
CA PHE A 106 -5.15 7.61 4.03
C PHE A 106 -5.37 6.11 4.05
N PHE A 107 -6.40 5.61 3.36
CA PHE A 107 -6.69 4.18 3.36
C PHE A 107 -5.94 3.45 2.24
N TYR A 108 -6.20 3.79 0.99
CA TYR A 108 -5.61 3.09 -0.16
C TYR A 108 -4.14 3.45 -0.42
N GLY A 109 -3.71 4.67 -0.14
CA GLY A 109 -2.32 5.08 -0.32
C GLY A 109 -1.46 4.74 0.90
N LEU A 110 -1.64 5.49 1.99
CA LEU A 110 -0.74 5.42 3.14
C LEU A 110 -0.85 4.08 3.90
N ALA A 111 -2.07 3.69 4.30
CA ALA A 111 -2.24 2.49 5.12
C ALA A 111 -1.91 1.22 4.34
N THR A 112 -2.38 1.09 3.10
CA THR A 112 -2.07 -0.06 2.25
C THR A 112 -0.57 -0.12 1.97
N GLY A 113 0.07 0.98 1.61
CA GLY A 113 1.51 1.02 1.38
C GLY A 113 2.33 0.58 2.60
N ILE A 114 1.98 1.05 3.81
CA ILE A 114 2.64 0.61 5.05
C ILE A 114 2.47 -0.90 5.27
N VAL A 115 1.25 -1.42 5.07
CA VAL A 115 0.97 -2.85 5.27
C VAL A 115 1.68 -3.71 4.23
N GLU A 116 1.70 -3.29 2.97
CA GLU A 116 2.44 -3.98 1.92
C GLU A 116 3.93 -4.03 2.21
N GLU A 117 4.53 -2.92 2.64
CA GLU A 117 5.94 -2.90 3.04
C GLU A 117 6.23 -3.84 4.23
N MET A 118 5.37 -3.86 5.24
CA MET A 118 5.51 -4.81 6.35
C MET A 118 5.47 -6.26 5.90
N VAL A 119 4.57 -6.61 4.99
CA VAL A 119 4.42 -7.98 4.51
C VAL A 119 5.55 -8.38 3.57
N PHE A 120 5.79 -7.59 2.53
CA PHE A 120 6.76 -7.95 1.49
C PHE A 120 8.20 -7.79 1.95
N ARG A 121 8.57 -6.65 2.55
CA ARG A 121 9.94 -6.36 2.97
C ARG A 121 10.20 -6.80 4.41
N GLY A 122 9.19 -6.69 5.27
CA GLY A 122 9.28 -7.14 6.65
C GLY A 122 9.30 -8.65 6.78
N ILE A 123 8.27 -9.37 6.31
CA ILE A 123 8.14 -10.81 6.53
C ILE A 123 8.78 -11.61 5.39
N ILE A 124 8.24 -11.47 4.17
CA ILE A 124 8.59 -12.38 3.06
C ILE A 124 10.08 -12.27 2.74
N MET A 125 10.57 -11.05 2.56
CA MET A 125 11.98 -10.82 2.25
C MET A 125 12.90 -11.32 3.38
N SER A 126 12.59 -11.07 4.66
CA SER A 126 13.39 -11.53 5.78
C SER A 126 13.44 -13.05 5.90
N CYS A 127 12.31 -13.73 5.67
CA CYS A 127 12.26 -15.20 5.64
C CYS A 127 13.11 -15.78 4.50
N LEU A 128 12.99 -15.21 3.31
CA LEU A 128 13.70 -15.71 2.12
C LEU A 128 15.19 -15.43 2.21
N GLU A 129 15.60 -14.28 2.74
CA GLU A 129 17.01 -13.91 2.87
C GLU A 129 17.76 -14.87 3.78
N LYS A 130 17.17 -15.27 4.92
CA LYS A 130 17.74 -16.25 5.83
C LYS A 130 17.98 -17.63 5.17
N ARG A 131 17.12 -18.00 4.21
CA ARG A 131 17.12 -19.35 3.64
C ARG A 131 17.80 -19.43 2.28
N PHE A 132 17.66 -18.41 1.45
CA PHE A 132 18.05 -18.45 0.04
C PHE A 132 18.98 -17.29 -0.37
N GLY A 133 19.32 -16.39 0.56
CA GLY A 133 20.16 -15.24 0.30
C GLY A 133 19.43 -14.06 -0.33
N ARG A 134 20.13 -12.92 -0.45
CA ARG A 134 19.55 -11.61 -0.78
C ARG A 134 18.95 -11.55 -2.18
N GLY A 135 19.55 -12.20 -3.18
CA GLY A 135 19.04 -12.15 -4.57
C GLY A 135 17.62 -12.69 -4.69
N ILE A 136 17.37 -13.88 -4.14
CA ILE A 136 16.04 -14.51 -4.14
C ILE A 136 15.07 -13.73 -3.24
N ALA A 137 15.58 -13.24 -2.11
CA ALA A 137 14.78 -12.44 -1.18
C ALA A 137 14.27 -11.11 -1.78
N VAL A 138 14.98 -10.53 -2.73
CA VAL A 138 14.53 -9.35 -3.48
C VAL A 138 13.64 -9.74 -4.66
N ALA A 139 14.07 -10.70 -5.47
CA ALA A 139 13.38 -11.04 -6.72
C ALA A 139 11.98 -11.61 -6.48
N VAL A 140 11.84 -12.58 -5.58
CA VAL A 140 10.56 -13.29 -5.36
C VAL A 140 9.47 -12.35 -4.83
N PRO A 141 9.68 -11.55 -3.75
CA PRO A 141 8.65 -10.63 -3.29
C PRO A 141 8.33 -9.54 -4.30
N SER A 142 9.28 -9.10 -5.11
CA SER A 142 9.07 -8.08 -6.14
C SER A 142 8.15 -8.59 -7.26
N VAL A 143 8.39 -9.80 -7.74
CA VAL A 143 7.50 -10.43 -8.74
C VAL A 143 6.12 -10.72 -8.14
N LEU A 144 6.05 -11.24 -6.91
CA LEU A 144 4.77 -11.45 -6.21
C LEU A 144 4.00 -10.16 -6.03
N PHE A 145 4.67 -9.05 -5.73
CA PHE A 145 4.05 -7.74 -5.63
C PHE A 145 3.35 -7.33 -6.94
N GLY A 146 4.02 -7.50 -8.07
CA GLY A 146 3.41 -7.26 -9.40
C GLY A 146 2.24 -8.21 -9.69
N LEU A 147 2.40 -9.50 -9.38
CA LEU A 147 1.36 -10.50 -9.62
C LEU A 147 0.08 -10.26 -8.79
N LEU A 148 0.21 -9.85 -7.54
CA LEU A 148 -0.94 -9.61 -6.67
C LEU A 148 -1.80 -8.44 -7.13
N HIS A 149 -1.23 -7.49 -7.87
CA HIS A 149 -1.98 -6.37 -8.44
C HIS A 149 -2.88 -6.75 -9.62
N ILE A 150 -2.75 -7.98 -10.16
CA ILE A 150 -3.64 -8.50 -11.19
C ILE A 150 -4.96 -8.98 -10.59
N ILE A 151 -4.94 -9.42 -9.33
CA ILE A 151 -6.10 -10.03 -8.68
C ILE A 151 -7.20 -8.99 -8.50
N GLY A 152 -8.39 -9.30 -9.01
CA GLY A 152 -9.57 -8.43 -8.90
C GLY A 152 -9.68 -7.36 -9.99
N ASN A 153 -8.76 -7.33 -10.96
CA ASN A 153 -8.82 -6.44 -12.11
C ASN A 153 -9.09 -7.25 -13.40
N GLU A 154 -10.04 -6.77 -14.20
CA GLU A 154 -10.28 -7.30 -15.56
C GLU A 154 -9.27 -6.64 -16.51
N LEU A 155 -8.17 -7.32 -16.78
CA LEU A 155 -7.06 -6.79 -17.58
C LEU A 155 -6.87 -7.65 -18.84
N ASP A 156 -6.53 -7.00 -19.94
CA ASP A 156 -6.05 -7.67 -21.14
C ASP A 156 -4.60 -8.19 -20.93
N PHE A 157 -4.17 -9.08 -21.81
CA PHE A 157 -2.86 -9.75 -21.70
C PHE A 157 -1.67 -8.79 -21.66
N ILE A 158 -1.73 -7.69 -22.42
CA ILE A 158 -0.65 -6.69 -22.47
C ILE A 158 -0.59 -5.93 -21.15
N SER A 159 -1.73 -5.51 -20.65
CA SER A 159 -1.86 -4.82 -19.35
C SER A 159 -1.37 -5.68 -18.19
N ILE A 160 -1.64 -6.99 -18.22
CA ILE A 160 -1.11 -7.96 -17.24
C ILE A 160 0.43 -7.95 -17.25
N ILE A 161 1.05 -8.07 -18.41
CA ILE A 161 2.51 -8.06 -18.54
C ILE A 161 3.10 -6.74 -18.04
N GLN A 162 2.51 -5.62 -18.46
CA GLN A 162 2.96 -4.28 -18.01
C GLN A 162 2.87 -4.12 -16.51
N LEU A 163 1.79 -4.59 -15.89
CA LEU A 163 1.58 -4.50 -14.45
C LEU A 163 2.57 -5.37 -13.68
N ILE A 164 2.86 -6.59 -14.15
CA ILE A 164 3.89 -7.46 -13.55
C ILE A 164 5.26 -6.77 -13.62
N ILE A 165 5.65 -6.25 -14.77
CA ILE A 165 6.93 -5.59 -14.96
C ILE A 165 7.02 -4.35 -14.07
N ALA A 166 6.04 -3.46 -14.13
CA ALA A 166 6.02 -2.23 -13.34
C ALA A 166 6.04 -2.53 -11.84
N GLY A 167 5.19 -3.44 -11.37
CA GLY A 167 5.14 -3.85 -9.97
C GLY A 167 6.44 -4.50 -9.50
N SER A 168 7.09 -5.31 -10.35
CA SER A 168 8.37 -5.94 -10.04
C SER A 168 9.50 -4.90 -9.94
N VAL A 169 9.54 -3.93 -10.84
CA VAL A 169 10.52 -2.83 -10.80
C VAL A 169 10.35 -2.00 -9.54
N VAL A 170 9.11 -1.61 -9.21
CA VAL A 170 8.80 -0.92 -7.95
C VAL A 170 9.21 -1.78 -6.75
N GLY A 171 8.91 -3.07 -6.78
CA GLY A 171 9.32 -4.03 -5.76
C GLY A 171 10.82 -4.08 -5.51
N ILE A 172 11.62 -4.11 -6.58
CA ILE A 172 13.09 -4.09 -6.51
C ILE A 172 13.58 -2.77 -5.92
N LEU A 173 13.06 -1.64 -6.40
CA LEU A 173 13.46 -0.30 -5.92
C LEU A 173 13.22 -0.15 -4.43
N PHE A 174 12.06 -0.55 -3.92
CA PHE A 174 11.76 -0.50 -2.49
C PHE A 174 12.58 -1.50 -1.66
N SER A 175 13.07 -2.58 -2.26
CA SER A 175 13.95 -3.54 -1.58
C SER A 175 15.40 -3.04 -1.43
N ALA A 176 15.77 -1.97 -2.13
CA ALA A 176 17.09 -1.35 -2.07
C ALA A 176 17.23 -0.26 -0.99
N ILE A 177 16.12 0.18 -0.40
CA ILE A 177 16.05 1.20 0.64
C ILE A 177 16.06 0.56 2.03
#